data_3dc5274f80f884fc60369cedebebbdb5
#
_entry.id   3dc5274f80f884fc60369cedebebbdb5
#
_cell.length_a   1.000
_cell.length_b   1.000
_cell.length_c   1.000
_cell.angle_alpha   90.00
_cell.angle_beta   90.00
_cell.angle_gamma   90.00
#
_symmetry.space_group_name_H-M   'P 1'
#
loop_
_entity.id
_entity.type
_entity.pdbx_description
1 polymer ?
#
loop_
_entity_poly.entity_id
_entity_poly.type
_entity_poly.pdbx_seq_one_letter_code
_entity_poly.pdbx_strand_id
1 'polypeptide(L)'
;MITAESLMSIQKSDLQEAARALKKEDAPQLIEWLALKDDSIRYQALLLLQNRSMFCDDVYLHWDTLRSKLKSDNSYQRSIGLMLIAENAKWDTENRLEETLDACLELLNDKKPLTIRQCIQALGKISSVRPGLNNRIASRLISFDLMAVKETMRKSILLDILNVLLIVRRVHKTDEIESYILNALSGEVLDKKSKKQVELLFKCG
;
A
#
# COMPACT_ATOMS: atom_id res chain seq x y z
N MET A 1 -14.06 -25.16 3.84
CA MET A 1 -12.75 -24.58 4.19
C MET A 1 -11.80 -24.76 3.02
N ILE A 2 -11.10 -23.69 2.68
CA ILE A 2 -10.08 -23.70 1.62
C ILE A 2 -8.89 -24.60 2.03
N THR A 3 -8.33 -25.37 1.08
CA THR A 3 -7.12 -26.17 1.28
C THR A 3 -5.94 -25.54 0.57
N ALA A 4 -4.69 -25.87 0.99
CA ALA A 4 -3.49 -25.38 0.31
C ALA A 4 -3.46 -25.81 -1.17
N GLU A 5 -3.90 -27.02 -1.45
CA GLU A 5 -3.98 -27.54 -2.82
C GLU A 5 -4.97 -26.73 -3.69
N SER A 6 -6.18 -26.46 -3.17
CA SER A 6 -7.18 -25.65 -3.88
C SER A 6 -6.70 -24.21 -4.04
N LEU A 7 -6.00 -23.62 -3.04
CA LEU A 7 -5.39 -22.30 -3.16
C LEU A 7 -4.36 -22.24 -4.29
N MET A 8 -3.47 -23.23 -4.35
CA MET A 8 -2.39 -23.28 -5.35
C MET A 8 -2.89 -23.59 -6.77
N SER A 9 -4.10 -24.14 -6.93
CA SER A 9 -4.72 -24.38 -8.23
C SER A 9 -5.32 -23.12 -8.86
N ILE A 10 -5.55 -22.04 -8.08
CA ILE A 10 -6.15 -20.80 -8.56
C ILE A 10 -5.18 -20.08 -9.51
N GLN A 11 -5.57 -19.92 -10.76
CA GLN A 11 -4.78 -19.15 -11.73
C GLN A 11 -4.91 -17.65 -11.47
N LYS A 12 -3.92 -16.88 -11.91
CA LYS A 12 -3.93 -15.42 -11.72
C LYS A 12 -5.14 -14.73 -12.38
N SER A 13 -5.62 -15.25 -13.50
CA SER A 13 -6.84 -14.80 -14.19
C SER A 13 -8.10 -14.98 -13.34
N ASP A 14 -8.13 -15.98 -12.47
CA ASP A 14 -9.31 -16.45 -11.78
C ASP A 14 -9.39 -15.94 -10.33
N LEU A 15 -8.37 -15.16 -9.90
CA LEU A 15 -8.26 -14.65 -8.54
C LEU A 15 -9.48 -13.84 -8.08
N GLN A 16 -10.07 -13.03 -8.96
CA GLN A 16 -11.25 -12.23 -8.60
C GLN A 16 -12.49 -13.11 -8.40
N GLU A 17 -12.67 -14.10 -9.28
CA GLU A 17 -13.78 -15.03 -9.17
C GLU A 17 -13.64 -15.91 -7.92
N ALA A 18 -12.45 -16.48 -7.71
CA ALA A 18 -12.12 -17.25 -6.51
C ALA A 18 -12.33 -16.42 -5.23
N ALA A 19 -11.91 -15.14 -5.24
CA ALA A 19 -12.13 -14.24 -4.11
C ALA A 19 -13.61 -13.97 -3.81
N ARG A 20 -14.45 -13.87 -4.83
CA ARG A 20 -15.92 -13.73 -4.66
C ARG A 20 -16.56 -15.01 -4.11
N ALA A 21 -16.05 -16.17 -4.53
CA ALA A 21 -16.55 -17.48 -4.11
C ALA A 21 -16.11 -17.88 -2.69
N LEU A 22 -15.08 -17.22 -2.12
CA LEU A 22 -14.64 -17.45 -0.75
C LEU A 22 -15.77 -17.25 0.25
N LYS A 23 -15.80 -18.12 1.25
CA LYS A 23 -16.68 -17.95 2.41
C LYS A 23 -15.96 -17.16 3.49
N LYS A 24 -16.71 -16.49 4.35
CA LYS A 24 -16.15 -15.72 5.48
C LYS A 24 -15.30 -16.60 6.40
N GLU A 25 -15.67 -17.86 6.55
CA GLU A 25 -15.00 -18.86 7.37
C GLU A 25 -13.62 -19.29 6.81
N ASP A 26 -13.32 -18.96 5.54
CA ASP A 26 -12.01 -19.24 4.94
C ASP A 26 -10.97 -18.16 5.26
N ALA A 27 -11.40 -16.95 5.63
CA ALA A 27 -10.50 -15.83 5.88
C ALA A 27 -9.49 -16.09 7.01
N PRO A 28 -9.86 -16.65 8.17
CA PRO A 28 -8.90 -16.98 9.24
C PRO A 28 -7.76 -17.88 8.77
N GLN A 29 -8.08 -18.93 8.00
CA GLN A 29 -7.07 -19.87 7.48
C GLN A 29 -6.10 -19.18 6.53
N LEU A 30 -6.61 -18.32 5.63
CA LEU A 30 -5.77 -17.55 4.72
C LEU A 30 -4.86 -16.56 5.48
N ILE A 31 -5.37 -15.93 6.54
CA ILE A 31 -4.58 -15.04 7.42
C ILE A 31 -3.45 -15.80 8.12
N GLU A 32 -3.70 -17.03 8.59
CA GLU A 32 -2.66 -17.89 9.16
C GLU A 32 -1.59 -18.24 8.12
N TRP A 33 -1.98 -18.54 6.89
CA TRP A 33 -1.05 -18.86 5.81
C TRP A 33 -0.13 -17.70 5.41
N LEU A 34 -0.48 -16.47 5.74
CA LEU A 34 0.44 -15.32 5.56
C LEU A 34 1.71 -15.43 6.41
N ALA A 35 1.74 -16.26 7.45
CA ALA A 35 2.89 -16.48 8.32
C ALA A 35 3.75 -17.68 7.92
N LEU A 36 3.30 -18.49 6.96
CA LEU A 36 4.03 -19.68 6.53
C LEU A 36 5.39 -19.32 5.92
N LYS A 37 6.36 -20.25 6.05
CA LYS A 37 7.67 -20.14 5.38
C LYS A 37 7.58 -20.42 3.89
N ASP A 38 6.57 -21.16 3.45
CA ASP A 38 6.31 -21.42 2.03
C ASP A 38 5.88 -20.13 1.33
N ASP A 39 6.77 -19.62 0.48
CA ASP A 39 6.57 -18.35 -0.24
C ASP A 39 5.41 -18.43 -1.21
N SER A 40 5.17 -19.58 -1.81
CA SER A 40 4.12 -19.76 -2.82
C SER A 40 2.73 -19.71 -2.18
N ILE A 41 2.53 -20.46 -1.10
CA ILE A 41 1.28 -20.45 -0.34
C ILE A 41 1.03 -19.06 0.24
N ARG A 42 2.05 -18.47 0.88
CA ARG A 42 1.96 -17.14 1.47
C ARG A 42 1.58 -16.08 0.45
N TYR A 43 2.23 -16.09 -0.72
CA TYR A 43 1.96 -15.12 -1.78
C TYR A 43 0.57 -15.29 -2.38
N GLN A 44 0.15 -16.53 -2.66
CA GLN A 44 -1.17 -16.82 -3.20
C GLN A 44 -2.27 -16.44 -2.21
N ALA A 45 -2.08 -16.72 -0.90
CA ALA A 45 -3.00 -16.30 0.15
C ALA A 45 -3.11 -14.76 0.22
N LEU A 46 -1.98 -14.05 0.12
CA LEU A 46 -1.99 -12.58 0.06
C LEU A 46 -2.81 -12.07 -1.12
N LEU A 47 -2.56 -12.58 -2.33
CA LEU A 47 -3.28 -12.16 -3.53
C LEU A 47 -4.79 -12.41 -3.39
N LEU A 48 -5.17 -13.56 -2.86
CA LEU A 48 -6.57 -13.91 -2.69
C LEU A 48 -7.26 -13.00 -1.66
N LEU A 49 -6.60 -12.71 -0.52
CA LEU A 49 -7.10 -11.78 0.50
C LEU A 49 -7.19 -10.34 -0.02
N GLN A 50 -6.23 -9.87 -0.82
CA GLN A 50 -6.30 -8.55 -1.45
C GLN A 50 -7.51 -8.45 -2.38
N ASN A 51 -7.74 -9.47 -3.22
CA ASN A 51 -8.91 -9.51 -4.10
C ASN A 51 -10.21 -9.62 -3.29
N ARG A 52 -10.24 -10.42 -2.20
CA ARG A 52 -11.39 -10.52 -1.31
C ARG A 52 -11.77 -9.19 -0.69
N SER A 53 -10.78 -8.43 -0.22
CA SER A 53 -10.95 -7.10 0.36
C SER A 53 -11.57 -6.07 -0.62
N MET A 54 -11.57 -6.35 -1.93
CA MET A 54 -12.27 -5.50 -2.90
C MET A 54 -13.80 -5.58 -2.76
N PHE A 55 -14.33 -6.69 -2.28
CA PHE A 55 -15.77 -7.00 -2.29
C PHE A 55 -16.38 -7.14 -0.90
N CYS A 56 -15.62 -7.53 0.11
CA CYS A 56 -16.09 -7.87 1.45
C CYS A 56 -15.18 -7.32 2.53
N ASP A 57 -15.71 -7.17 3.73
CA ASP A 57 -15.06 -6.67 4.94
C ASP A 57 -14.53 -7.77 5.86
N ASP A 58 -14.64 -9.04 5.50
CA ASP A 58 -14.24 -10.16 6.36
C ASP A 58 -12.73 -10.16 6.68
N VAL A 59 -11.87 -9.64 5.80
CA VAL A 59 -10.44 -9.45 6.09
C VAL A 59 -10.22 -8.31 7.11
N TYR A 60 -11.07 -7.27 7.10
CA TYR A 60 -11.04 -6.18 8.08
C TYR A 60 -11.20 -6.68 9.52
N LEU A 61 -11.97 -7.72 9.75
CA LEU A 61 -12.16 -8.32 11.08
C LEU A 61 -10.84 -8.81 11.72
N HIS A 62 -9.80 -9.01 10.93
CA HIS A 62 -8.46 -9.41 11.37
C HIS A 62 -7.50 -8.23 11.55
N TRP A 63 -8.00 -7.00 11.67
CA TRP A 63 -7.21 -5.76 11.73
C TRP A 63 -6.05 -5.82 12.72
N ASP A 64 -6.29 -6.30 13.93
CA ASP A 64 -5.25 -6.36 14.96
C ASP A 64 -4.11 -7.32 14.59
N THR A 65 -4.44 -8.45 13.94
CA THR A 65 -3.45 -9.37 13.39
C THR A 65 -2.63 -8.70 12.28
N LEU A 66 -3.27 -7.94 11.39
CA LEU A 66 -2.58 -7.20 10.33
C LEU A 66 -1.71 -6.07 10.91
N ARG A 67 -2.23 -5.32 11.89
CA ARG A 67 -1.50 -4.26 12.61
C ARG A 67 -0.26 -4.81 13.32
N SER A 68 -0.35 -5.97 13.96
CA SER A 68 0.78 -6.59 14.63
C SER A 68 1.93 -6.91 13.66
N LYS A 69 1.62 -7.26 12.41
CA LYS A 69 2.63 -7.54 11.38
C LYS A 69 3.49 -6.33 11.02
N LEU A 70 3.01 -5.08 11.20
CA LEU A 70 3.79 -3.86 10.91
C LEU A 70 5.06 -3.76 11.75
N LYS A 71 5.08 -4.41 12.92
CA LYS A 71 6.23 -4.43 13.85
C LYS A 71 7.09 -5.69 13.74
N SER A 72 6.82 -6.57 12.77
CA SER A 72 7.58 -7.82 12.59
C SER A 72 9.04 -7.53 12.18
N ASP A 73 9.98 -8.33 12.67
CA ASP A 73 11.38 -8.31 12.22
C ASP A 73 11.50 -8.69 10.74
N ASN A 74 10.56 -9.49 10.23
CA ASN A 74 10.51 -9.91 8.84
C ASN A 74 9.84 -8.83 7.97
N SER A 75 10.60 -8.26 7.03
CA SER A 75 10.10 -7.21 6.13
C SER A 75 8.94 -7.66 5.24
N TYR A 76 8.86 -8.95 4.88
CA TYR A 76 7.70 -9.49 4.14
C TYR A 76 6.43 -9.39 4.98
N GLN A 77 6.51 -9.71 6.27
CA GLN A 77 5.35 -9.61 7.17
C GLN A 77 4.91 -8.16 7.35
N ARG A 78 5.87 -7.20 7.47
CA ARG A 78 5.54 -5.77 7.53
C ARG A 78 4.81 -5.32 6.27
N SER A 79 5.32 -5.71 5.10
CA SER A 79 4.70 -5.39 3.80
C SER A 79 3.31 -6.01 3.65
N ILE A 80 3.13 -7.27 4.05
CA ILE A 80 1.83 -7.98 4.01
C ILE A 80 0.80 -7.27 4.89
N GLY A 81 1.15 -6.98 6.15
CA GLY A 81 0.27 -6.25 7.06
C GLY A 81 -0.18 -4.92 6.48
N LEU A 82 0.80 -4.14 5.99
CA LEU A 82 0.55 -2.83 5.40
C LEU A 82 -0.35 -2.89 4.15
N MET A 83 -0.08 -3.80 3.22
CA MET A 83 -0.87 -3.94 2.00
C MET A 83 -2.33 -4.31 2.32
N LEU A 84 -2.55 -5.26 3.24
CA LEU A 84 -3.91 -5.65 3.62
C LEU A 84 -4.64 -4.58 4.43
N ILE A 85 -3.95 -3.84 5.31
CA ILE A 85 -4.52 -2.65 5.97
C ILE A 85 -4.99 -1.64 4.94
N ALA A 86 -4.18 -1.34 3.93
CA ALA A 86 -4.54 -0.39 2.88
C ALA A 86 -5.74 -0.84 2.03
N GLU A 87 -5.83 -2.14 1.68
CA GLU A 87 -7.00 -2.68 0.96
C GLU A 87 -8.29 -2.61 1.80
N ASN A 88 -8.16 -2.72 3.12
CA ASN A 88 -9.30 -2.71 4.04
C ASN A 88 -9.61 -1.32 4.63
N ALA A 89 -8.85 -0.29 4.28
CA ALA A 89 -9.07 1.09 4.75
C ALA A 89 -10.49 1.61 4.46
N LYS A 90 -11.11 1.19 3.36
CA LYS A 90 -12.49 1.56 2.97
C LYS A 90 -13.56 0.94 3.87
N TRP A 91 -13.26 -0.20 4.51
CA TRP A 91 -14.16 -0.90 5.41
C TRP A 91 -14.05 -0.45 6.87
N ASP A 92 -13.11 0.47 7.15
CA ASP A 92 -12.82 0.95 8.50
C ASP A 92 -13.90 1.91 9.02
N THR A 93 -14.95 1.34 9.59
CA THR A 93 -16.05 2.08 10.23
C THR A 93 -15.76 2.48 11.68
N GLU A 94 -14.74 1.86 12.29
CA GLU A 94 -14.36 2.07 13.70
C GLU A 94 -13.19 3.05 13.87
N ASN A 95 -12.71 3.66 12.78
CA ASN A 95 -11.53 4.56 12.75
C ASN A 95 -10.22 3.92 13.27
N ARG A 96 -10.08 2.60 13.18
CA ARG A 96 -8.86 1.88 13.56
C ARG A 96 -7.63 2.34 12.77
N LEU A 97 -7.85 2.81 11.54
CA LEU A 97 -6.78 3.31 10.68
C LEU A 97 -6.16 4.59 11.25
N GLU A 98 -6.95 5.47 11.89
CA GLU A 98 -6.44 6.69 12.55
C GLU A 98 -5.35 6.35 13.57
N GLU A 99 -5.59 5.33 14.41
CA GLU A 99 -4.63 4.84 15.40
C GLU A 99 -3.47 4.05 14.80
N THR A 100 -3.67 3.47 13.61
CA THR A 100 -2.68 2.60 12.95
C THR A 100 -1.77 3.39 12.02
N LEU A 101 -2.18 4.59 11.58
CA LEU A 101 -1.50 5.37 10.54
C LEU A 101 -0.04 5.66 10.89
N ASP A 102 0.28 6.01 12.13
CA ASP A 102 1.66 6.29 12.52
C ASP A 102 2.55 5.05 12.37
N ALA A 103 2.05 3.87 12.72
CA ALA A 103 2.77 2.62 12.50
C ALA A 103 2.97 2.31 10.99
N CYS A 104 2.03 2.71 10.13
CA CYS A 104 2.20 2.62 8.68
C CYS A 104 3.26 3.62 8.19
N LEU A 105 3.22 4.87 8.64
CA LEU A 105 4.15 5.93 8.26
C LEU A 105 5.60 5.64 8.70
N GLU A 106 5.79 4.93 9.82
CA GLU A 106 7.12 4.50 10.26
C GLU A 106 7.82 3.57 9.25
N LEU A 107 7.06 2.84 8.42
CA LEU A 107 7.64 1.98 7.38
C LEU A 107 8.27 2.76 6.21
N LEU A 108 8.10 4.07 6.15
CA LEU A 108 8.91 4.94 5.28
C LEU A 108 10.39 4.96 5.68
N ASN A 109 10.71 4.62 6.93
CA ASN A 109 12.06 4.50 7.46
C ASN A 109 12.60 3.05 7.43
N ASP A 110 11.93 2.13 6.73
CA ASP A 110 12.33 0.72 6.68
C ASP A 110 13.71 0.55 6.03
N LYS A 111 14.49 -0.41 6.56
CA LYS A 111 15.81 -0.77 6.00
C LYS A 111 15.73 -1.39 4.59
N LYS A 112 14.56 -1.88 4.19
CA LYS A 112 14.33 -2.54 2.89
C LYS A 112 13.63 -1.58 1.93
N PRO A 113 14.28 -1.16 0.84
CA PRO A 113 13.69 -0.23 -0.12
C PRO A 113 12.37 -0.72 -0.73
N LEU A 114 12.18 -2.04 -0.85
CA LEU A 114 10.92 -2.60 -1.33
C LEU A 114 9.78 -2.33 -0.34
N THR A 115 10.03 -2.44 0.98
CA THR A 115 9.03 -2.13 2.01
C THR A 115 8.68 -0.63 1.98
N ILE A 116 9.67 0.25 1.79
CA ILE A 116 9.44 1.69 1.62
C ILE A 116 8.49 1.95 0.43
N ARG A 117 8.76 1.37 -0.73
CA ARG A 117 7.92 1.52 -1.92
C ARG A 117 6.50 1.00 -1.69
N GLN A 118 6.37 -0.17 -1.08
CA GLN A 118 5.06 -0.74 -0.73
C GLN A 118 4.32 0.13 0.29
N CYS A 119 5.05 0.78 1.21
CA CYS A 119 4.47 1.76 2.13
C CYS A 119 3.87 2.95 1.36
N ILE A 120 4.63 3.58 0.48
CA ILE A 120 4.16 4.72 -0.30
C ILE A 120 2.92 4.32 -1.15
N GLN A 121 2.96 3.18 -1.82
CA GLN A 121 1.83 2.69 -2.62
C GLN A 121 0.59 2.39 -1.77
N ALA A 122 0.76 1.83 -0.58
CA ALA A 122 -0.31 1.60 0.38
C ALA A 122 -0.93 2.92 0.88
N LEU A 123 -0.08 3.93 1.18
CA LEU A 123 -0.54 5.27 1.53
C LEU A 123 -1.36 5.92 0.42
N GLY A 124 -1.04 5.66 -0.85
CA GLY A 124 -1.85 6.11 -1.99
C GLY A 124 -3.26 5.49 -2.01
N LYS A 125 -3.38 4.19 -1.69
CA LYS A 125 -4.70 3.54 -1.55
C LYS A 125 -5.49 4.12 -0.38
N ILE A 126 -4.83 4.31 0.77
CA ILE A 126 -5.44 4.94 1.94
C ILE A 126 -5.94 6.35 1.60
N SER A 127 -5.10 7.17 0.97
CA SER A 127 -5.45 8.55 0.57
C SER A 127 -6.69 8.62 -0.33
N SER A 128 -6.88 7.63 -1.20
CA SER A 128 -8.03 7.61 -2.11
C SER A 128 -9.36 7.32 -1.41
N VAL A 129 -9.36 6.65 -0.26
CA VAL A 129 -10.59 6.23 0.45
C VAL A 129 -10.77 6.91 1.80
N ARG A 130 -9.72 7.53 2.35
CA ARG A 130 -9.72 8.21 3.66
C ARG A 130 -9.11 9.62 3.55
N PRO A 131 -9.77 10.56 2.86
CA PRO A 131 -9.23 11.89 2.59
C PRO A 131 -8.90 12.71 3.84
N GLY A 132 -9.53 12.43 4.99
CA GLY A 132 -9.20 13.06 6.26
C GLY A 132 -7.76 12.82 6.74
N LEU A 133 -7.07 11.79 6.22
CA LEU A 133 -5.69 11.47 6.56
C LEU A 133 -4.66 12.10 5.60
N ASN A 134 -5.13 12.76 4.53
CA ASN A 134 -4.29 13.22 3.44
C ASN A 134 -3.23 14.23 3.87
N ASN A 135 -3.54 15.13 4.81
CA ASN A 135 -2.55 16.11 5.31
C ASN A 135 -1.38 15.41 6.00
N ARG A 136 -1.65 14.44 6.87
CA ARG A 136 -0.61 13.69 7.58
C ARG A 136 0.25 12.89 6.60
N ILE A 137 -0.39 12.23 5.62
CA ILE A 137 0.29 11.43 4.59
C ILE A 137 1.17 12.33 3.71
N ALA A 138 0.62 13.43 3.18
CA ALA A 138 1.36 14.34 2.30
C ALA A 138 2.56 14.96 3.02
N SER A 139 2.36 15.49 4.23
CA SER A 139 3.43 16.09 5.03
C SER A 139 4.58 15.11 5.26
N ARG A 140 4.26 13.85 5.58
CA ARG A 140 5.26 12.81 5.81
C ARG A 140 5.99 12.39 4.53
N LEU A 141 5.30 12.36 3.38
CA LEU A 141 5.91 12.06 2.08
C LEU A 141 6.79 13.21 1.58
N ILE A 142 6.37 14.46 1.77
CA ILE A 142 7.16 15.65 1.41
C ILE A 142 8.46 15.73 2.24
N SER A 143 8.39 15.34 3.51
CA SER A 143 9.56 15.29 4.41
C SER A 143 10.47 14.07 4.22
N PHE A 144 10.14 13.16 3.29
CA PHE A 144 10.92 11.95 3.07
C PHE A 144 12.31 12.28 2.47
N ASP A 145 13.38 11.85 3.13
CA ASP A 145 14.74 12.02 2.63
C ASP A 145 15.06 11.03 1.50
N LEU A 146 14.81 11.49 0.27
CA LEU A 146 15.11 10.72 -0.93
C LEU A 146 16.60 10.43 -1.09
N MET A 147 17.48 11.25 -0.53
CA MET A 147 18.93 11.08 -0.66
C MET A 147 19.49 10.01 0.27
N ALA A 148 18.79 9.69 1.37
CA ALA A 148 19.14 8.60 2.27
C ALA A 148 18.98 7.21 1.64
N VAL A 149 18.21 7.07 0.53
CA VAL A 149 18.06 5.80 -0.15
C VAL A 149 19.08 5.62 -1.28
N LYS A 150 19.35 4.33 -1.65
CA LYS A 150 20.26 4.00 -2.75
C LYS A 150 19.84 4.72 -4.03
N GLU A 151 20.79 5.27 -4.75
CA GLU A 151 20.58 6.03 -5.99
C GLU A 151 19.69 5.29 -7.00
N THR A 152 19.93 3.99 -7.19
CA THR A 152 19.14 3.13 -8.09
C THR A 152 17.66 3.04 -7.74
N MET A 153 17.27 3.40 -6.51
CA MET A 153 15.89 3.35 -6.04
C MET A 153 15.21 4.72 -6.03
N ARG A 154 15.98 5.83 -6.06
CA ARG A 154 15.46 7.20 -5.92
C ARG A 154 14.38 7.52 -6.93
N LYS A 155 14.60 7.21 -8.21
CA LYS A 155 13.61 7.45 -9.27
C LYS A 155 12.28 6.74 -8.99
N SER A 156 12.33 5.47 -8.64
CA SER A 156 11.11 4.67 -8.40
C SER A 156 10.34 5.16 -7.18
N ILE A 157 11.07 5.50 -6.10
CA ILE A 157 10.48 6.03 -4.87
C ILE A 157 9.88 7.42 -5.11
N LEU A 158 10.60 8.30 -5.83
CA LEU A 158 10.07 9.62 -6.17
C LEU A 158 8.79 9.53 -7.00
N LEU A 159 8.75 8.63 -7.98
CA LEU A 159 7.53 8.39 -8.77
C LEU A 159 6.37 7.87 -7.90
N ASP A 160 6.63 6.95 -6.98
CA ASP A 160 5.63 6.46 -6.04
C ASP A 160 5.11 7.63 -5.16
N ILE A 161 5.99 8.49 -4.62
CA ILE A 161 5.61 9.68 -3.84
C ILE A 161 4.75 10.64 -4.67
N LEU A 162 5.21 10.99 -5.88
CA LEU A 162 4.47 11.90 -6.77
C LEU A 162 3.08 11.38 -7.10
N ASN A 163 2.93 10.08 -7.34
CA ASN A 163 1.62 9.48 -7.60
C ASN A 163 0.68 9.65 -6.39
N VAL A 164 1.16 9.49 -5.16
CA VAL A 164 0.35 9.72 -3.96
C VAL A 164 0.00 11.19 -3.81
N LEU A 165 0.97 12.09 -3.97
CA LEU A 165 0.73 13.53 -3.86
C LEU A 165 -0.27 14.02 -4.92
N LEU A 166 -0.26 13.46 -6.13
CA LEU A 166 -1.25 13.74 -7.17
C LEU A 166 -2.66 13.26 -6.78
N ILE A 167 -2.78 12.12 -6.06
CA ILE A 167 -4.07 11.68 -5.51
C ILE A 167 -4.56 12.66 -4.43
N VAL A 168 -3.70 13.01 -3.49
CA VAL A 168 -4.02 13.95 -2.40
C VAL A 168 -4.43 15.30 -2.95
N ARG A 169 -3.69 15.83 -3.93
CA ARG A 169 -3.90 17.13 -4.57
C ARG A 169 -5.32 17.31 -5.14
N ARG A 170 -5.93 16.24 -5.64
CA ARG A 170 -7.30 16.30 -6.21
C ARG A 170 -8.36 16.71 -5.18
N VAL A 171 -8.11 16.40 -3.91
CA VAL A 171 -9.03 16.67 -2.80
C VAL A 171 -8.52 17.81 -1.92
N HIS A 172 -7.19 17.92 -1.79
CA HIS A 172 -6.53 18.87 -0.91
C HIS A 172 -5.29 19.45 -1.57
N LYS A 173 -5.47 20.60 -2.24
CA LYS A 173 -4.41 21.30 -2.92
C LYS A 173 -3.73 22.28 -1.96
N THR A 174 -2.40 22.16 -1.78
CA THR A 174 -1.58 23.07 -0.97
C THR A 174 -0.36 23.53 -1.76
N ASP A 175 0.18 24.70 -1.39
CA ASP A 175 1.39 25.25 -2.01
C ASP A 175 2.61 24.33 -1.80
N GLU A 176 2.65 23.59 -0.69
CA GLU A 176 3.71 22.63 -0.41
C GLU A 176 3.70 21.46 -1.38
N ILE A 177 2.51 20.88 -1.66
CA ILE A 177 2.34 19.80 -2.64
C ILE A 177 2.70 20.29 -4.05
N GLU A 178 2.18 21.48 -4.45
CA GLU A 178 2.48 22.07 -5.75
C GLU A 178 3.98 22.28 -5.92
N SER A 179 4.62 22.90 -4.94
CA SER A 179 6.06 23.18 -4.96
C SER A 179 6.89 21.89 -5.01
N TYR A 180 6.52 20.87 -4.25
CA TYR A 180 7.22 19.57 -4.27
C TYR A 180 7.16 18.94 -5.66
N ILE A 181 5.97 18.90 -6.29
CA ILE A 181 5.78 18.32 -7.63
C ILE A 181 6.59 19.11 -8.67
N LEU A 182 6.52 20.44 -8.65
CA LEU A 182 7.27 21.30 -9.58
C LEU A 182 8.79 21.14 -9.42
N ASN A 183 9.29 21.07 -8.19
CA ASN A 183 10.69 20.82 -7.90
C ASN A 183 11.16 19.45 -8.40
N ALA A 184 10.33 18.43 -8.25
CA ALA A 184 10.63 17.10 -8.80
C ALA A 184 10.68 17.08 -10.34
N LEU A 185 9.83 17.86 -11.00
CA LEU A 185 9.81 17.99 -12.47
C LEU A 185 11.00 18.76 -13.01
N SER A 186 11.48 19.79 -12.29
CA SER A 186 12.69 20.55 -12.66
C SER A 186 14.00 19.85 -12.31
N GLY A 187 14.00 18.97 -11.29
CA GLY A 187 15.16 18.23 -10.80
C GLY A 187 15.68 17.15 -11.78
N GLU A 188 16.77 16.48 -11.41
CA GLU A 188 17.49 15.52 -12.27
C GLU A 188 17.16 14.05 -12.02
N VAL A 189 16.42 13.74 -10.93
CA VAL A 189 16.13 12.35 -10.53
C VAL A 189 15.21 11.64 -11.55
N LEU A 190 14.29 12.40 -12.17
CA LEU A 190 13.36 11.87 -13.18
C LEU A 190 13.94 12.04 -14.58
N ASP A 191 13.86 10.98 -15.40
CA ASP A 191 14.12 11.07 -16.83
C ASP A 191 12.97 11.76 -17.59
N LYS A 192 13.22 12.13 -18.85
CA LYS A 192 12.27 12.83 -19.71
C LYS A 192 10.91 12.11 -19.83
N LYS A 193 10.92 10.79 -19.92
CA LYS A 193 9.70 9.98 -20.03
C LYS A 193 8.85 10.07 -18.76
N SER A 194 9.49 9.92 -17.60
CA SER A 194 8.85 10.00 -16.29
C SER A 194 8.30 11.40 -16.01
N LYS A 195 9.06 12.46 -16.33
CA LYS A 195 8.60 13.85 -16.23
C LYS A 195 7.32 14.06 -17.04
N LYS A 196 7.33 13.66 -18.32
CA LYS A 196 6.14 13.79 -19.19
C LYS A 196 4.91 13.07 -18.62
N GLN A 197 5.09 11.89 -18.04
CA GLN A 197 4.01 11.15 -17.41
C GLN A 197 3.43 11.92 -16.20
N VAL A 198 4.29 12.43 -15.32
CA VAL A 198 3.86 13.21 -14.14
C VAL A 198 3.19 14.51 -14.58
N GLU A 199 3.73 15.24 -15.58
CA GLU A 199 3.13 16.47 -16.12
C GLU A 199 1.73 16.25 -16.66
N LEU A 200 1.48 15.13 -17.37
CA LEU A 200 0.15 14.79 -17.86
C LEU A 200 -0.84 14.63 -16.71
N LEU A 201 -0.45 13.86 -15.68
CA LEU A 201 -1.30 13.65 -14.50
C LEU A 201 -1.51 14.94 -13.69
N PHE A 202 -0.49 15.78 -13.61
CA PHE A 202 -0.55 17.09 -12.93
C PHE A 202 -1.52 18.07 -13.60
N LYS A 203 -1.59 18.05 -14.93
CA LYS A 203 -2.52 18.90 -15.70
C LYS A 203 -3.96 18.41 -15.69
N CYS A 204 -4.18 17.11 -15.51
CA CYS A 204 -5.51 16.49 -15.52
C CYS A 204 -6.22 16.51 -14.15
N GLY A 205 -5.58 16.87 -13.08
CA GLY A 205 -6.11 16.96 -11.71
C GLY A 205 -6.03 18.36 -11.17
#